data_b3fd356a215d74ec026c55534181d656
#
_entry.id   b3fd356a215d74ec026c55534181d656
#
_cell.length_a   1.000
_cell.length_b   1.000
_cell.length_c   1.000
_cell.angle_alpha   90.00
_cell.angle_beta   90.00
_cell.angle_gamma   90.00
#
_symmetry.space_group_name_H-M   'P 1'
#
loop_
_entity.id
_entity.type
_entity.pdbx_description
1 polymer ?
#
loop_
_entity_poly.entity_id
_entity_poly.type
_entity_poly.pdbx_seq_one_letter_code
_entity_poly.pdbx_strand_id
1 'polypeptide(L)'
;CVATPNLITGKPFCLALGSLANRQGRVIGTNLAADQPVATFRGAVGSWGVKLFGLSLCGTGLTEDRARAAGFDAISAGIEQMDRAHFYPEKHMMSLEVTVDRATRRVLGLQGACEAGDALKARIDAAATMLQFGQPTVDDLANAEVVYAPPFASALDTINAVANAADNVLAGRMKPVSGRAFAELWEKRAENNVYFIDSRPAAAAKALAAKHPGEWHAVPLEEVDECLANIPRDRPVAAVCNTGLRSYEVNLHLRRNGIDNVISVQGGMQSLLKQGKEIR
;
A
#
# COMPACT_ATOMS: atom_id res chain seq x y z
N CYS A 1 2.91 32.50 5.91
CA CYS A 1 3.32 31.20 5.33
C CYS A 1 4.78 31.28 4.93
N VAL A 2 5.57 30.32 5.36
CA VAL A 2 7.01 30.22 5.06
C VAL A 2 7.23 28.99 4.20
N ALA A 3 7.99 29.12 3.11
CA ALA A 3 8.44 28.00 2.34
C ALA A 3 9.37 27.13 3.21
N THR A 4 9.13 25.83 3.21
CA THR A 4 9.83 24.88 4.05
C THR A 4 10.62 23.93 3.16
N PRO A 5 11.88 23.58 3.46
CA PRO A 5 12.59 22.53 2.74
C PRO A 5 11.84 21.19 2.87
N ASN A 6 11.54 20.56 1.75
CA ASN A 6 11.06 19.19 1.73
C ASN A 6 12.26 18.24 1.88
N LEU A 7 12.28 17.43 2.93
CA LEU A 7 13.43 16.60 3.27
C LEU A 7 13.62 15.42 2.30
N ILE A 8 12.63 15.13 1.45
CA ILE A 8 12.71 14.05 0.45
C ILE A 8 13.29 14.59 -0.86
N THR A 9 12.79 15.76 -1.32
CA THR A 9 13.14 16.33 -2.63
C THR A 9 14.22 17.41 -2.57
N GLY A 10 14.50 17.96 -1.39
CA GLY A 10 15.38 19.13 -1.19
C GLY A 10 14.75 20.46 -1.66
N LYS A 11 13.59 20.42 -2.31
CA LYS A 11 12.95 21.63 -2.87
C LYS A 11 12.05 22.30 -1.83
N PRO A 12 11.88 23.63 -1.88
CA PRO A 12 10.95 24.32 -1.01
C PRO A 12 9.49 23.94 -1.35
N PHE A 13 8.67 23.79 -0.30
CA PHE A 13 7.22 23.56 -0.44
C PHE A 13 6.44 24.32 0.64
N CYS A 14 5.17 24.52 0.42
CA CYS A 14 4.27 25.11 1.40
C CYS A 14 3.34 24.03 1.95
N LEU A 15 3.30 23.89 3.28
CA LEU A 15 2.41 23.00 3.99
C LEU A 15 1.69 23.79 5.10
N ALA A 16 0.45 24.15 4.86
CA ALA A 16 -0.34 25.01 5.73
C ALA A 16 -0.94 24.20 6.91
N LEU A 17 -0.08 23.76 7.84
CA LEU A 17 -0.47 23.01 9.03
C LEU A 17 -0.03 23.72 10.31
N GLY A 18 -0.93 23.77 11.30
CA GLY A 18 -0.67 24.37 12.60
C GLY A 18 0.52 23.76 13.34
N SER A 19 0.71 22.44 13.26
CA SER A 19 1.85 21.74 13.86
C SER A 19 3.20 22.23 13.29
N LEU A 20 3.27 22.47 11.98
CA LEU A 20 4.45 23.02 11.33
C LEU A 20 4.70 24.47 11.75
N ALA A 21 3.64 25.29 11.73
CA ALA A 21 3.71 26.70 12.13
C ALA A 21 4.20 26.87 13.58
N ASN A 22 3.69 26.04 14.51
CA ASN A 22 4.14 26.07 15.92
C ASN A 22 5.62 25.70 16.09
N ARG A 23 6.09 24.69 15.37
CA ARG A 23 7.52 24.28 15.40
C ARG A 23 8.42 25.37 14.82
N GLN A 24 8.03 26.00 13.71
CA GLN A 24 8.75 27.13 13.12
C GLN A 24 8.71 28.36 14.04
N GLY A 25 7.56 28.67 14.63
CA GLY A 25 7.40 29.78 15.57
C GLY A 25 8.31 29.63 16.82
N ARG A 26 8.46 28.40 17.34
CA ARG A 26 9.39 28.14 18.43
C ARG A 26 10.85 28.43 18.02
N VAL A 27 11.29 28.01 16.85
CA VAL A 27 12.65 28.29 16.35
C VAL A 27 12.87 29.79 16.17
N ILE A 28 11.89 30.48 15.58
CA ILE A 28 11.94 31.94 15.40
C ILE A 28 12.03 32.64 16.76
N GLY A 29 11.13 32.34 17.70
CA GLY A 29 11.13 32.96 19.03
C GLY A 29 12.41 32.68 19.81
N THR A 30 12.97 31.48 19.73
CA THR A 30 14.25 31.13 20.36
C THR A 30 15.40 31.99 19.79
N ASN A 31 15.45 32.16 18.47
CA ASN A 31 16.51 32.92 17.83
C ASN A 31 16.37 34.43 18.06
N LEU A 32 15.13 34.93 18.15
CA LEU A 32 14.89 36.36 18.46
C LEU A 32 15.30 36.76 19.90
N ALA A 33 15.27 35.78 20.82
CA ALA A 33 15.67 35.97 22.20
C ALA A 33 17.17 35.74 22.45
N ALA A 34 17.95 35.37 21.44
CA ALA A 34 19.37 35.09 21.53
C ALA A 34 20.19 36.13 20.74
N ASP A 35 21.42 36.39 21.12
CA ASP A 35 22.33 37.31 20.43
C ASP A 35 22.72 36.81 19.03
N GLN A 36 22.68 35.50 18.82
CA GLN A 36 22.90 34.85 17.52
C GLN A 36 21.94 33.68 17.34
N PRO A 37 21.64 33.23 16.10
CA PRO A 37 20.80 32.06 15.85
C PRO A 37 21.35 30.80 16.51
N VAL A 38 20.59 30.18 17.43
CA VAL A 38 20.94 28.98 18.20
C VAL A 38 20.06 27.79 17.87
N ALA A 39 18.98 27.99 17.10
CA ALA A 39 18.05 26.95 16.71
C ALA A 39 17.84 26.93 15.19
N THR A 40 17.67 25.75 14.63
CA THR A 40 17.44 25.56 13.18
C THR A 40 16.20 24.71 12.94
N PHE A 41 15.40 25.11 11.97
CA PHE A 41 14.31 24.29 11.46
C PHE A 41 14.81 23.48 10.26
N ARG A 42 14.90 22.15 10.42
CA ARG A 42 15.50 21.26 9.40
C ARG A 42 14.66 21.08 8.13
N GLY A 43 13.35 21.31 8.21
CA GLY A 43 12.42 21.02 7.13
C GLY A 43 11.30 20.07 7.55
N ALA A 44 10.56 19.55 6.58
CA ALA A 44 9.46 18.66 6.80
C ALA A 44 9.33 17.61 5.68
N VAL A 45 8.69 16.47 5.98
CA VAL A 45 8.40 15.41 5.01
C VAL A 45 7.00 15.51 4.41
N GLY A 46 6.13 16.37 4.96
CA GLY A 46 4.78 16.57 4.45
C GLY A 46 3.74 15.62 5.03
N SER A 47 3.75 15.43 6.37
CA SER A 47 2.76 14.58 7.04
C SER A 47 1.44 15.32 7.24
N TRP A 48 0.32 14.64 7.00
CA TRP A 48 -1.03 15.18 7.07
C TRP A 48 -2.03 14.11 7.51
N GLY A 49 -3.18 14.55 7.98
CA GLY A 49 -4.31 13.69 8.31
C GLY A 49 -5.63 14.43 8.18
N VAL A 50 -6.67 13.71 7.81
CA VAL A 50 -8.04 14.21 7.71
C VAL A 50 -9.02 13.12 8.13
N LYS A 51 -10.09 13.50 8.81
CA LYS A 51 -11.21 12.61 9.09
C LYS A 51 -12.43 13.09 8.31
N LEU A 52 -12.97 12.22 7.48
CA LEU A 52 -14.16 12.47 6.68
C LEU A 52 -15.19 11.41 7.05
N PHE A 53 -16.29 11.86 7.66
CA PHE A 53 -17.32 10.97 8.20
C PHE A 53 -16.72 9.93 9.17
N GLY A 54 -16.89 8.64 8.90
CA GLY A 54 -16.30 7.55 9.68
C GLY A 54 -14.89 7.17 9.29
N LEU A 55 -14.35 7.69 8.17
CA LEU A 55 -13.07 7.29 7.60
C LEU A 55 -11.97 8.31 7.92
N SER A 56 -10.82 7.82 8.37
CA SER A 56 -9.60 8.61 8.53
C SER A 56 -8.66 8.34 7.35
N LEU A 57 -8.07 9.42 6.82
CA LEU A 57 -7.05 9.39 5.79
C LEU A 57 -5.79 10.07 6.35
N CYS A 58 -4.66 9.41 6.27
CA CYS A 58 -3.38 9.97 6.71
C CYS A 58 -2.29 9.68 5.69
N GLY A 59 -1.27 10.53 5.66
CA GLY A 59 -0.12 10.29 4.80
C GLY A 59 1.10 11.10 5.20
N THR A 60 2.24 10.65 4.73
CA THR A 60 3.54 11.31 4.86
C THR A 60 4.37 11.11 3.60
N GLY A 61 5.24 12.05 3.29
CA GLY A 61 6.08 11.99 2.10
C GLY A 61 5.33 12.21 0.79
N LEU A 62 5.74 11.51 -0.25
CA LEU A 62 5.27 11.69 -1.62
C LEU A 62 4.35 10.54 -2.05
N THR A 63 3.31 10.85 -2.80
CA THR A 63 2.58 9.86 -3.62
C THR A 63 3.41 9.51 -4.86
N GLU A 64 3.09 8.43 -5.54
CA GLU A 64 3.81 7.99 -6.74
C GLU A 64 3.89 9.10 -7.80
N ASP A 65 2.77 9.76 -8.10
CA ASP A 65 2.74 10.85 -9.08
C ASP A 65 3.64 12.03 -8.68
N ARG A 66 3.63 12.40 -7.40
CA ARG A 66 4.50 13.48 -6.88
C ARG A 66 5.96 13.08 -6.87
N ALA A 67 6.27 11.82 -6.59
CA ALA A 67 7.63 11.30 -6.64
C ALA A 67 8.16 11.29 -8.08
N ARG A 68 7.37 10.81 -9.04
CA ARG A 68 7.70 10.87 -10.48
C ARG A 68 7.88 12.30 -10.97
N ALA A 69 7.00 13.22 -10.59
CA ALA A 69 7.12 14.63 -10.92
C ALA A 69 8.37 15.27 -10.27
N ALA A 70 8.88 14.73 -9.18
CA ALA A 70 10.13 15.15 -8.55
C ALA A 70 11.39 14.53 -9.18
N GLY A 71 11.24 13.58 -10.10
CA GLY A 71 12.33 12.95 -10.85
C GLY A 71 12.77 11.57 -10.33
N PHE A 72 12.01 10.95 -9.41
CA PHE A 72 12.27 9.59 -8.94
C PHE A 72 11.68 8.54 -9.91
N ASP A 73 12.35 7.39 -10.04
CA ASP A 73 11.76 6.20 -10.67
C ASP A 73 10.83 5.50 -9.66
N ALA A 74 9.71 6.15 -9.40
CA ALA A 74 8.80 5.75 -8.33
C ALA A 74 7.82 4.66 -8.76
N ILE A 75 7.61 3.72 -7.83
CA ILE A 75 6.52 2.74 -7.87
C ILE A 75 5.77 2.79 -6.55
N SER A 76 4.52 2.31 -6.56
CA SER A 76 3.74 2.09 -5.33
C SER A 76 3.37 0.62 -5.17
N ALA A 77 3.27 0.22 -3.90
CA ALA A 77 2.69 -1.06 -3.51
C ALA A 77 1.68 -0.85 -2.39
N GLY A 78 0.53 -1.50 -2.51
CA GLY A 78 -0.58 -1.38 -1.56
C GLY A 78 -1.01 -2.69 -0.95
N ILE A 79 -1.54 -2.61 0.26
CA ILE A 79 -2.14 -3.74 0.98
C ILE A 79 -3.49 -3.38 1.59
N GLU A 80 -4.29 -4.40 1.82
CA GLU A 80 -5.45 -4.38 2.70
C GLU A 80 -5.22 -5.40 3.82
N GLN A 81 -5.11 -4.94 5.07
CA GLN A 81 -4.87 -5.79 6.23
C GLN A 81 -5.62 -5.27 7.44
N MET A 82 -6.03 -6.16 8.36
CA MET A 82 -6.59 -5.74 9.64
C MET A 82 -5.56 -4.95 10.45
N ASP A 83 -6.00 -3.87 11.09
CA ASP A 83 -5.16 -3.00 11.93
C ASP A 83 -4.64 -3.71 13.18
N ARG A 84 -5.28 -4.80 13.59
CA ARG A 84 -4.96 -5.64 14.76
C ARG A 84 -5.30 -7.09 14.54
N ALA A 85 -5.10 -7.94 15.56
CA ALA A 85 -5.37 -9.36 15.46
C ALA A 85 -6.82 -9.66 15.06
N HIS A 86 -7.03 -10.60 14.14
CA HIS A 86 -8.31 -10.88 13.49
C HIS A 86 -9.44 -11.31 14.44
N PHE A 87 -9.12 -11.80 15.63
CA PHE A 87 -10.10 -12.23 16.63
C PHE A 87 -10.58 -11.08 17.54
N TYR A 88 -9.98 -9.87 17.44
CA TYR A 88 -10.49 -8.71 18.18
C TYR A 88 -11.73 -8.13 17.51
N PRO A 89 -12.78 -7.80 18.29
CA PRO A 89 -14.03 -7.27 17.75
C PRO A 89 -13.87 -5.87 17.14
N GLU A 90 -12.99 -5.03 17.70
CA GLU A 90 -12.73 -3.65 17.25
C GLU A 90 -11.73 -3.57 16.07
N LYS A 91 -11.50 -4.67 15.38
CA LYS A 91 -10.64 -4.66 14.20
C LYS A 91 -11.25 -3.91 13.04
N HIS A 92 -10.42 -3.17 12.31
CA HIS A 92 -10.82 -2.47 11.10
C HIS A 92 -9.86 -2.82 9.95
N MET A 93 -10.39 -2.85 8.73
CA MET A 93 -9.57 -3.04 7.54
C MET A 93 -8.81 -1.75 7.23
N MET A 94 -7.49 -1.81 7.29
CA MET A 94 -6.59 -0.71 6.98
C MET A 94 -6.04 -0.89 5.57
N SER A 95 -6.15 0.16 4.75
CA SER A 95 -5.45 0.29 3.48
C SER A 95 -4.16 1.04 3.72
N LEU A 96 -3.03 0.50 3.28
CA LEU A 96 -1.76 1.23 3.21
C LEU A 96 -1.17 1.13 1.81
N GLU A 97 -0.56 2.22 1.35
CA GLU A 97 0.20 2.30 0.12
C GLU A 97 1.55 2.97 0.40
N VAL A 98 2.63 2.29 0.06
CA VAL A 98 3.99 2.81 0.15
C VAL A 98 4.51 3.17 -1.23
N THR A 99 5.11 4.35 -1.35
CA THR A 99 5.82 4.81 -2.55
C THR A 99 7.31 4.66 -2.34
N VAL A 100 7.99 4.05 -3.28
CA VAL A 100 9.44 3.76 -3.22
C VAL A 100 10.13 4.13 -4.52
N ASP A 101 11.40 4.51 -4.43
CA ASP A 101 12.27 4.67 -5.60
C ASP A 101 12.85 3.31 -6.01
N ARG A 102 12.63 2.90 -7.25
CA ARG A 102 13.03 1.59 -7.76
C ARG A 102 14.54 1.39 -7.73
N ALA A 103 15.29 2.44 -8.08
CA ALA A 103 16.75 2.33 -8.23
C ALA A 103 17.45 2.21 -6.87
N THR A 104 17.02 2.98 -5.88
CA THR A 104 17.68 3.06 -4.56
C THR A 104 16.96 2.24 -3.49
N ARG A 105 15.78 1.75 -3.76
CA ARG A 105 14.86 1.10 -2.80
C ARG A 105 14.42 2.03 -1.65
N ARG A 106 14.69 3.35 -1.78
CA ARG A 106 14.35 4.35 -0.76
C ARG A 106 12.83 4.51 -0.66
N VAL A 107 12.30 4.53 0.55
CA VAL A 107 10.92 4.91 0.83
C VAL A 107 10.76 6.41 0.61
N LEU A 108 9.79 6.80 -0.19
CA LEU A 108 9.47 8.18 -0.54
C LEU A 108 8.19 8.68 0.14
N GLY A 109 7.30 7.77 0.54
CA GLY A 109 6.07 8.13 1.23
C GLY A 109 5.24 6.93 1.63
N LEU A 110 4.29 7.16 2.53
CA LEU A 110 3.29 6.20 2.99
C LEU A 110 1.95 6.91 3.14
N GLN A 111 0.90 6.37 2.55
CA GLN A 111 -0.47 6.86 2.63
C GLN A 111 -1.39 5.74 3.10
N GLY A 112 -2.49 6.09 3.75
CA GLY A 112 -3.46 5.09 4.16
C GLY A 112 -4.83 5.62 4.50
N ALA A 113 -5.77 4.67 4.64
CA ALA A 113 -7.16 4.87 5.03
C ALA A 113 -7.60 3.80 6.03
N CYS A 114 -8.28 4.20 7.09
CA CYS A 114 -8.85 3.30 8.08
C CYS A 114 -9.95 3.99 8.90
N GLU A 115 -10.95 3.24 9.34
CA GLU A 115 -11.92 3.74 10.33
C GLU A 115 -11.26 3.94 11.70
N ALA A 116 -10.31 3.08 12.08
CA ALA A 116 -9.48 3.24 13.27
C ALA A 116 -8.37 4.30 13.04
N GLY A 117 -8.72 5.58 13.19
CA GLY A 117 -7.84 6.70 12.85
C GLY A 117 -6.54 6.73 13.64
N ASP A 118 -6.57 6.43 14.94
CA ASP A 118 -5.36 6.43 15.79
C ASP A 118 -4.43 5.28 15.41
N ALA A 119 -4.97 4.11 15.05
CA ALA A 119 -4.18 2.99 14.55
C ALA A 119 -3.48 3.35 13.23
N LEU A 120 -4.19 3.98 12.29
CA LEU A 120 -3.61 4.47 11.04
C LEU A 120 -2.53 5.53 11.30
N LYS A 121 -2.86 6.53 12.12
CA LYS A 121 -1.94 7.63 12.46
C LYS A 121 -0.62 7.09 13.04
N ALA A 122 -0.67 6.08 13.92
CA ALA A 122 0.53 5.51 14.50
C ALA A 122 1.51 4.95 13.45
N ARG A 123 1.01 4.27 12.39
CA ARG A 123 1.82 3.74 11.29
C ARG A 123 2.40 4.86 10.42
N ILE A 124 1.58 5.87 10.14
CA ILE A 124 2.05 7.05 9.38
C ILE A 124 3.09 7.84 10.18
N ASP A 125 2.92 8.02 11.49
CA ASP A 125 3.89 8.71 12.35
C ASP A 125 5.23 7.96 12.44
N ALA A 126 5.22 6.63 12.51
CA ALA A 126 6.43 5.82 12.47
C ALA A 126 7.20 6.05 11.16
N ALA A 127 6.54 5.93 10.01
CA ALA A 127 7.15 6.22 8.72
C ALA A 127 7.61 7.68 8.58
N ALA A 128 6.83 8.64 9.07
CA ALA A 128 7.19 10.06 9.06
C ALA A 128 8.47 10.33 9.85
N THR A 129 8.64 9.68 11.00
CA THR A 129 9.84 9.78 11.82
C THR A 129 11.06 9.22 11.10
N MET A 130 10.94 8.04 10.47
CA MET A 130 12.02 7.45 9.69
C MET A 130 12.42 8.36 8.51
N LEU A 131 11.44 8.90 7.77
CA LEU A 131 11.68 9.82 6.65
C LEU A 131 12.28 11.17 7.09
N GLN A 132 11.94 11.65 8.29
CA GLN A 132 12.42 12.94 8.81
C GLN A 132 13.89 12.86 9.25
N PHE A 133 14.33 11.75 9.78
CA PHE A 133 15.66 11.60 10.37
C PHE A 133 16.62 10.74 9.54
N GLY A 134 16.15 10.14 8.45
CA GLY A 134 16.94 9.30 7.57
C GLY A 134 16.43 9.25 6.15
N GLN A 135 16.97 8.31 5.40
CA GLN A 135 16.53 7.94 4.07
C GLN A 135 16.20 6.43 4.08
N PRO A 136 15.12 6.03 4.78
CA PRO A 136 14.83 4.62 4.98
C PRO A 136 14.60 3.92 3.65
N THR A 137 15.08 2.70 3.56
CA THR A 137 14.80 1.77 2.48
C THR A 137 13.57 0.92 2.77
N VAL A 138 13.12 0.17 1.77
CA VAL A 138 12.07 -0.85 1.95
C VAL A 138 12.48 -1.85 3.02
N ASP A 139 13.76 -2.23 3.08
CA ASP A 139 14.27 -3.18 4.07
C ASP A 139 14.22 -2.61 5.50
N ASP A 140 14.53 -1.32 5.66
CA ASP A 140 14.40 -0.63 6.96
C ASP A 140 12.94 -0.60 7.43
N LEU A 141 12.00 -0.33 6.53
CA LEU A 141 10.58 -0.30 6.86
C LEU A 141 10.02 -1.70 7.14
N ALA A 142 10.48 -2.71 6.39
CA ALA A 142 10.08 -4.11 6.57
C ALA A 142 10.56 -4.68 7.93
N ASN A 143 11.69 -4.18 8.44
CA ASN A 143 12.29 -4.58 9.70
C ASN A 143 12.03 -3.59 10.85
N ALA A 144 11.22 -2.56 10.63
CA ALA A 144 10.92 -1.58 11.66
C ALA A 144 10.26 -2.28 12.87
N GLU A 145 10.89 -2.11 14.06
CA GLU A 145 10.29 -2.56 15.30
C GLU A 145 9.19 -1.58 15.73
N VAL A 146 7.99 -2.10 15.85
CA VAL A 146 6.82 -1.36 16.33
C VAL A 146 6.18 -2.10 17.49
N VAL A 147 5.46 -1.38 18.35
CA VAL A 147 4.81 -1.98 19.52
C VAL A 147 3.77 -3.00 19.08
N TYR A 148 3.91 -4.23 19.56
CA TYR A 148 2.99 -5.33 19.30
C TYR A 148 2.27 -5.80 20.56
N ALA A 149 0.96 -5.84 20.48
CA ALA A 149 0.09 -6.72 21.26
C ALA A 149 -1.20 -6.96 20.45
N PRO A 150 -1.85 -8.11 20.60
CA PRO A 150 -3.04 -8.46 19.80
C PRO A 150 -4.14 -7.39 19.75
N PRO A 151 -4.41 -6.59 20.81
CA PRO A 151 -5.38 -5.49 20.77
C PRO A 151 -4.97 -4.29 19.92
N PHE A 152 -3.69 -4.16 19.55
CA PHE A 152 -3.13 -2.96 18.92
C PHE A 152 -2.56 -3.21 17.53
N ALA A 153 -2.12 -4.44 17.24
CA ALA A 153 -1.48 -4.78 15.98
C ALA A 153 -1.70 -6.25 15.60
N SER A 154 -1.53 -6.57 14.32
CA SER A 154 -1.28 -7.94 13.86
C SER A 154 0.16 -8.33 14.18
N ALA A 155 0.47 -9.63 14.27
CA ALA A 155 1.82 -10.12 14.57
C ALA A 155 2.86 -9.63 13.55
N LEU A 156 2.49 -9.57 12.27
CA LEU A 156 3.20 -8.77 11.26
C LEU A 156 2.40 -7.47 11.10
N ASP A 157 2.97 -6.37 11.57
CA ASP A 157 2.29 -5.09 11.50
C ASP A 157 2.07 -4.64 10.05
N THR A 158 1.03 -3.84 9.83
CA THR A 158 0.67 -3.35 8.50
C THR A 158 1.79 -2.52 7.86
N ILE A 159 2.63 -1.83 8.65
CA ILE A 159 3.79 -1.08 8.14
C ILE A 159 4.87 -2.02 7.58
N ASN A 160 5.14 -3.14 8.26
CA ASN A 160 6.07 -4.16 7.77
C ASN A 160 5.49 -4.89 6.55
N ALA A 161 4.19 -5.22 6.59
CA ALA A 161 3.51 -5.92 5.51
C ALA A 161 3.50 -5.12 4.20
N VAL A 162 3.26 -3.79 4.25
CA VAL A 162 3.27 -2.96 3.05
C VAL A 162 4.69 -2.83 2.45
N ALA A 163 5.72 -2.81 3.30
CA ALA A 163 7.10 -2.82 2.86
C ALA A 163 7.47 -4.15 2.19
N ASN A 164 7.05 -5.28 2.75
CA ASN A 164 7.22 -6.60 2.14
C ASN A 164 6.50 -6.70 0.78
N ALA A 165 5.32 -6.10 0.65
CA ALA A 165 4.63 -6.03 -0.64
C ALA A 165 5.42 -5.21 -1.68
N ALA A 166 6.02 -4.08 -1.27
CA ALA A 166 6.89 -3.29 -2.14
C ALA A 166 8.15 -4.06 -2.54
N ASP A 167 8.77 -4.80 -1.63
CA ASP A 167 9.93 -5.66 -1.94
C ASP A 167 9.56 -6.74 -2.97
N ASN A 168 8.37 -7.35 -2.85
CA ASN A 168 7.89 -8.33 -3.84
C ASN A 168 7.72 -7.72 -5.23
N VAL A 169 7.28 -6.46 -5.32
CA VAL A 169 7.18 -5.73 -6.60
C VAL A 169 8.56 -5.39 -7.15
N LEU A 170 9.45 -4.83 -6.32
CA LEU A 170 10.83 -4.47 -6.71
C LEU A 170 11.64 -5.67 -7.18
N ALA A 171 11.49 -6.81 -6.52
CA ALA A 171 12.15 -8.06 -6.89
C ALA A 171 11.49 -8.78 -8.09
N GLY A 172 10.44 -8.20 -8.69
CA GLY A 172 9.72 -8.81 -9.80
C GLY A 172 8.94 -10.07 -9.43
N ARG A 173 8.77 -10.36 -8.13
CA ARG A 173 7.98 -11.51 -7.65
C ARG A 173 6.48 -11.29 -7.83
N MET A 174 6.05 -10.03 -7.92
CA MET A 174 4.66 -9.65 -8.14
C MET A 174 4.58 -8.55 -9.20
N LYS A 175 3.64 -8.70 -10.14
CA LYS A 175 3.23 -7.64 -11.07
C LYS A 175 1.88 -7.07 -10.55
N PRO A 176 1.91 -5.92 -9.87
CA PRO A 176 0.71 -5.39 -9.25
C PRO A 176 -0.22 -4.73 -10.27
N VAL A 177 -1.51 -4.85 -10.03
CA VAL A 177 -2.53 -4.06 -10.71
C VAL A 177 -3.44 -3.41 -9.67
N SER A 178 -3.77 -2.13 -9.87
CA SER A 178 -4.72 -1.44 -8.98
C SER A 178 -6.13 -2.02 -9.12
N GLY A 179 -6.96 -1.86 -8.08
CA GLY A 179 -8.36 -2.28 -8.15
C GLY A 179 -9.10 -1.64 -9.33
N ARG A 180 -8.85 -0.35 -9.63
CA ARG A 180 -9.42 0.34 -10.78
C ARG A 180 -9.01 -0.33 -12.11
N ALA A 181 -7.72 -0.55 -12.32
CA ALA A 181 -7.22 -1.15 -13.55
C ALA A 181 -7.73 -2.59 -13.72
N PHE A 182 -7.85 -3.35 -12.62
CA PHE A 182 -8.44 -4.67 -12.67
C PHE A 182 -9.93 -4.63 -13.05
N ALA A 183 -10.71 -3.69 -12.48
CA ALA A 183 -12.11 -3.52 -12.85
C ALA A 183 -12.28 -3.15 -14.33
N GLU A 184 -11.42 -2.29 -14.87
CA GLU A 184 -11.39 -1.96 -16.30
C GLU A 184 -11.04 -3.18 -17.17
N LEU A 185 -10.09 -4.02 -16.74
CA LEU A 185 -9.79 -5.28 -17.40
C LEU A 185 -11.01 -6.22 -17.40
N TRP A 186 -11.70 -6.31 -16.26
CA TRP A 186 -12.90 -7.13 -16.15
C TRP A 186 -14.06 -6.60 -17.02
N GLU A 187 -14.31 -5.31 -17.03
CA GLU A 187 -15.33 -4.68 -17.87
C GLU A 187 -15.08 -4.94 -19.37
N LYS A 188 -13.82 -4.97 -19.79
CA LYS A 188 -13.38 -5.23 -21.18
C LYS A 188 -12.93 -6.66 -21.44
N ARG A 189 -13.35 -7.63 -20.63
CA ARG A 189 -12.84 -9.01 -20.67
C ARG A 189 -13.05 -9.73 -22.00
N ALA A 190 -14.11 -9.38 -22.73
CA ALA A 190 -14.36 -9.92 -24.07
C ALA A 190 -13.32 -9.47 -25.12
N GLU A 191 -12.62 -8.34 -24.88
CA GLU A 191 -11.70 -7.71 -25.83
C GLU A 191 -10.23 -7.96 -25.48
N ASN A 192 -9.90 -8.08 -24.18
CA ASN A 192 -8.51 -8.05 -23.72
C ASN A 192 -7.83 -9.43 -23.57
N ASN A 193 -8.55 -10.51 -23.82
CA ASN A 193 -8.04 -11.89 -23.75
C ASN A 193 -7.36 -12.27 -22.41
N VAL A 194 -7.78 -11.65 -21.28
CA VAL A 194 -7.26 -11.94 -19.95
C VAL A 194 -8.00 -13.11 -19.34
N TYR A 195 -7.26 -14.02 -18.68
CA TYR A 195 -7.82 -15.14 -17.93
C TYR A 195 -7.93 -14.75 -16.45
N PHE A 196 -9.14 -14.66 -15.92
CA PHE A 196 -9.40 -14.22 -14.56
C PHE A 196 -9.50 -15.42 -13.61
N ILE A 197 -8.69 -15.41 -12.53
CA ILE A 197 -8.70 -16.45 -11.50
C ILE A 197 -8.99 -15.87 -10.12
N ASP A 198 -9.77 -16.61 -9.34
CA ASP A 198 -10.17 -16.29 -7.98
C ASP A 198 -9.53 -17.27 -7.00
N SER A 199 -8.58 -16.76 -6.20
CA SER A 199 -7.83 -17.53 -5.22
C SER A 199 -8.40 -17.45 -3.81
N ARG A 200 -9.66 -17.05 -3.67
CA ARG A 200 -10.39 -17.09 -2.40
C ARG A 200 -10.69 -18.55 -1.99
N PRO A 201 -11.11 -18.78 -0.73
CA PRO A 201 -11.58 -20.10 -0.33
C PRO A 201 -12.61 -20.67 -1.30
N ALA A 202 -12.56 -21.97 -1.54
CA ALA A 202 -13.28 -22.66 -2.60
C ALA A 202 -14.77 -22.29 -2.70
N ALA A 203 -15.47 -22.20 -1.56
CA ALA A 203 -16.89 -21.83 -1.55
C ALA A 203 -17.16 -20.45 -2.17
N ALA A 204 -16.33 -19.44 -1.84
CA ALA A 204 -16.48 -18.08 -2.35
C ALA A 204 -16.07 -17.98 -3.82
N ALA A 205 -14.97 -18.62 -4.21
CA ALA A 205 -14.47 -18.63 -5.58
C ALA A 205 -15.43 -19.33 -6.54
N LYS A 206 -15.91 -20.52 -6.18
CA LYS A 206 -16.86 -21.31 -6.97
C LYS A 206 -18.22 -20.62 -7.11
N ALA A 207 -18.68 -19.93 -6.06
CA ALA A 207 -19.94 -19.17 -6.10
C ALA A 207 -19.89 -18.00 -7.12
N LEU A 208 -18.75 -17.31 -7.24
CA LEU A 208 -18.61 -16.24 -8.23
C LEU A 208 -18.36 -16.80 -9.64
N ALA A 209 -17.59 -17.86 -9.78
CA ALA A 209 -17.37 -18.54 -11.06
C ALA A 209 -18.68 -19.08 -11.66
N ALA A 210 -19.61 -19.54 -10.82
CA ALA A 210 -20.92 -20.00 -11.26
C ALA A 210 -21.80 -18.86 -11.85
N LYS A 211 -21.56 -17.60 -11.47
CA LYS A 211 -22.23 -16.43 -12.06
C LYS A 211 -21.64 -16.01 -13.40
N HIS A 212 -20.37 -16.34 -13.64
CA HIS A 212 -19.63 -15.97 -14.86
C HIS A 212 -18.94 -17.19 -15.49
N PRO A 213 -19.73 -18.16 -15.99
CA PRO A 213 -19.18 -19.42 -16.52
C PRO A 213 -18.29 -19.16 -17.74
N GLY A 214 -17.07 -19.72 -17.71
CA GLY A 214 -16.08 -19.55 -18.78
C GLY A 214 -15.32 -18.22 -18.78
N GLU A 215 -15.69 -17.25 -17.94
CA GLU A 215 -15.05 -15.94 -17.84
C GLU A 215 -14.28 -15.77 -16.51
N TRP A 216 -14.82 -16.35 -15.42
CA TRP A 216 -14.22 -16.29 -14.06
C TRP A 216 -13.93 -17.70 -13.56
N HIS A 217 -12.71 -17.97 -13.15
CA HIS A 217 -12.25 -19.31 -12.83
C HIS A 217 -11.88 -19.42 -11.36
N ALA A 218 -12.50 -20.35 -10.65
CA ALA A 218 -12.11 -20.65 -9.28
C ALA A 218 -10.79 -21.42 -9.27
N VAL A 219 -9.77 -20.83 -8.65
CA VAL A 219 -8.45 -21.40 -8.43
C VAL A 219 -8.06 -21.15 -6.96
N PRO A 220 -8.75 -21.79 -6.00
CA PRO A 220 -8.41 -21.68 -4.59
C PRO A 220 -6.94 -22.06 -4.35
N LEU A 221 -6.28 -21.40 -3.40
CA LEU A 221 -4.88 -21.67 -3.09
C LEU A 221 -4.65 -23.17 -2.78
N GLU A 222 -5.59 -23.75 -2.08
CA GLU A 222 -5.53 -25.16 -1.64
C GLU A 222 -5.73 -26.17 -2.80
N GLU A 223 -6.34 -25.74 -3.91
CA GLU A 223 -6.64 -26.55 -5.10
C GLU A 223 -5.78 -26.14 -6.32
N VAL A 224 -4.75 -25.30 -6.15
CA VAL A 224 -4.03 -24.70 -7.27
C VAL A 224 -3.32 -25.73 -8.16
N ASP A 225 -2.77 -26.79 -7.57
CA ASP A 225 -2.08 -27.86 -8.31
C ASP A 225 -3.04 -28.60 -9.25
N GLU A 226 -4.25 -28.87 -8.81
CA GLU A 226 -5.29 -29.52 -9.60
C GLU A 226 -5.78 -28.63 -10.77
N CYS A 227 -5.66 -27.31 -10.60
CA CYS A 227 -6.10 -26.33 -11.60
C CYS A 227 -5.04 -26.04 -12.68
N LEU A 228 -3.75 -26.35 -12.47
CA LEU A 228 -2.61 -25.96 -13.33
C LEU A 228 -2.80 -26.33 -14.79
N ALA A 229 -3.35 -27.50 -15.08
CA ALA A 229 -3.56 -27.98 -16.44
C ALA A 229 -4.56 -27.15 -17.24
N ASN A 230 -5.46 -26.44 -16.56
CA ASN A 230 -6.53 -25.65 -17.16
C ASN A 230 -6.17 -24.15 -17.28
N ILE A 231 -5.05 -23.71 -16.69
CA ILE A 231 -4.64 -22.29 -16.73
C ILE A 231 -3.79 -22.07 -17.99
N PRO A 232 -4.20 -21.10 -18.86
CA PRO A 232 -3.52 -20.86 -20.13
C PRO A 232 -2.12 -20.26 -19.90
N ARG A 233 -1.18 -20.57 -20.80
CA ARG A 233 0.20 -20.08 -20.79
C ARG A 233 0.45 -19.00 -21.85
N ASP A 234 -0.46 -18.83 -22.79
CA ASP A 234 -0.36 -17.99 -23.99
C ASP A 234 -1.01 -16.62 -23.81
N ARG A 235 -1.64 -16.35 -22.67
CA ARG A 235 -2.33 -15.09 -22.39
C ARG A 235 -2.15 -14.65 -20.94
N PRO A 236 -2.39 -13.35 -20.62
CA PRO A 236 -2.29 -12.85 -19.26
C PRO A 236 -3.27 -13.53 -18.29
N VAL A 237 -2.82 -13.82 -17.09
CA VAL A 237 -3.65 -14.31 -15.99
C VAL A 237 -3.80 -13.23 -14.93
N ALA A 238 -5.03 -12.85 -14.60
CA ALA A 238 -5.32 -11.85 -13.56
C ALA A 238 -5.85 -12.57 -12.30
N ALA A 239 -5.05 -12.55 -11.24
CA ALA A 239 -5.34 -13.24 -10.00
C ALA A 239 -5.88 -12.27 -8.93
N VAL A 240 -6.95 -12.69 -8.25
CA VAL A 240 -7.54 -11.95 -7.14
C VAL A 240 -7.84 -12.87 -5.97
N CYS A 241 -7.73 -12.33 -4.75
CA CYS A 241 -8.29 -12.92 -3.54
C CYS A 241 -8.93 -11.84 -2.66
N ASN A 242 -9.19 -12.07 -1.40
CA ASN A 242 -9.82 -11.04 -0.53
C ASN A 242 -8.93 -9.82 -0.32
N THR A 243 -7.64 -10.00 0.00
CA THR A 243 -6.73 -8.93 0.44
C THR A 243 -5.40 -8.88 -0.34
N GLY A 244 -5.20 -9.77 -1.32
CA GLY A 244 -3.99 -9.84 -2.14
C GLY A 244 -2.99 -10.93 -1.72
N LEU A 245 -3.08 -11.50 -0.50
CA LEU A 245 -2.09 -12.47 0.01
C LEU A 245 -2.16 -13.82 -0.73
N ARG A 246 -3.33 -14.48 -0.76
CA ARG A 246 -3.49 -15.77 -1.47
C ARG A 246 -3.21 -15.67 -2.96
N SER A 247 -3.65 -14.59 -3.61
CA SER A 247 -3.35 -14.38 -5.03
C SER A 247 -1.86 -14.18 -5.30
N TYR A 248 -1.10 -13.62 -4.34
CA TYR A 248 0.36 -13.57 -4.41
C TYR A 248 0.98 -14.98 -4.31
N GLU A 249 0.53 -15.80 -3.36
CA GLU A 249 1.01 -17.19 -3.22
C GLU A 249 0.70 -18.02 -4.47
N VAL A 250 -0.54 -17.93 -4.98
CA VAL A 250 -0.93 -18.57 -6.25
C VAL A 250 -0.06 -18.08 -7.41
N ASN A 251 0.21 -16.76 -7.50
CA ASN A 251 1.10 -16.21 -8.53
C ASN A 251 2.49 -16.86 -8.48
N LEU A 252 3.10 -16.99 -7.30
CA LEU A 252 4.40 -17.65 -7.16
C LEU A 252 4.34 -19.12 -7.60
N HIS A 253 3.24 -19.80 -7.26
CA HIS A 253 3.02 -21.20 -7.63
C HIS A 253 2.87 -21.36 -9.16
N LEU A 254 2.08 -20.50 -9.80
CA LEU A 254 1.90 -20.46 -11.25
C LEU A 254 3.23 -20.21 -11.99
N ARG A 255 3.99 -19.22 -11.56
CA ARG A 255 5.30 -18.90 -12.15
C ARG A 255 6.29 -20.05 -12.01
N ARG A 256 6.32 -20.74 -10.87
CA ARG A 256 7.13 -21.94 -10.66
C ARG A 256 6.79 -23.05 -11.64
N ASN A 257 5.57 -23.08 -12.14
CA ASN A 257 5.08 -24.03 -13.13
C ASN A 257 5.08 -23.47 -14.57
N GLY A 258 5.82 -22.38 -14.85
CA GLY A 258 6.01 -21.79 -16.19
C GLY A 258 4.83 -20.95 -16.69
N ILE A 259 4.00 -20.41 -15.79
CA ILE A 259 2.93 -19.44 -16.11
C ILE A 259 3.39 -18.09 -15.59
N ASP A 260 4.13 -17.31 -16.40
CA ASP A 260 4.86 -16.12 -15.95
C ASP A 260 4.09 -14.81 -16.09
N ASN A 261 3.09 -14.77 -16.98
CA ASN A 261 2.32 -13.55 -17.22
C ASN A 261 1.13 -13.44 -16.28
N VAL A 262 1.42 -13.39 -14.97
CA VAL A 262 0.41 -13.27 -13.91
C VAL A 262 0.47 -11.86 -13.32
N ILE A 263 -0.67 -11.20 -13.27
CA ILE A 263 -0.88 -9.94 -12.56
C ILE A 263 -1.76 -10.18 -11.33
N SER A 264 -1.51 -9.48 -10.25
CA SER A 264 -2.24 -9.64 -8.99
C SER A 264 -2.84 -8.32 -8.52
N VAL A 265 -4.11 -8.35 -8.08
CA VAL A 265 -4.80 -7.17 -7.58
C VAL A 265 -4.25 -6.77 -6.21
N GLN A 266 -3.71 -5.56 -6.12
CA GLN A 266 -3.30 -5.00 -4.83
C GLN A 266 -4.52 -4.82 -3.92
N GLY A 267 -4.42 -5.36 -2.70
CA GLY A 267 -5.53 -5.32 -1.75
C GLY A 267 -6.74 -6.20 -2.11
N GLY A 268 -6.69 -6.93 -3.23
CA GLY A 268 -7.70 -7.89 -3.62
C GLY A 268 -9.12 -7.32 -3.77
N MET A 269 -10.14 -8.12 -3.47
CA MET A 269 -11.55 -7.73 -3.49
C MET A 269 -11.87 -6.57 -2.53
N GLN A 270 -11.15 -6.46 -1.41
CA GLN A 270 -11.36 -5.36 -0.47
C GLN A 270 -11.03 -4.00 -1.10
N SER A 271 -9.95 -3.92 -1.86
CA SER A 271 -9.59 -2.72 -2.61
C SER A 271 -10.65 -2.38 -3.67
N LEU A 272 -11.20 -3.37 -4.38
CA LEU A 272 -12.29 -3.17 -5.34
C LEU A 272 -13.55 -2.59 -4.67
N LEU A 273 -13.98 -3.21 -3.57
CA LEU A 273 -15.17 -2.78 -2.83
C LEU A 273 -15.04 -1.34 -2.30
N LYS A 274 -13.89 -0.98 -1.72
CA LYS A 274 -13.62 0.39 -1.24
C LYS A 274 -13.64 1.44 -2.35
N GLN A 275 -13.33 1.04 -3.58
CA GLN A 275 -13.39 1.89 -4.78
C GLN A 275 -14.78 1.89 -5.43
N GLY A 276 -15.78 1.27 -4.82
CA GLY A 276 -17.12 1.14 -5.39
C GLY A 276 -17.19 0.25 -6.62
N LYS A 277 -16.21 -0.64 -6.80
CA LYS A 277 -16.12 -1.59 -7.90
C LYS A 277 -16.44 -2.98 -7.39
N GLU A 278 -17.53 -3.55 -7.83
CA GLU A 278 -17.90 -4.93 -7.56
C GLU A 278 -17.79 -5.76 -8.83
N ILE A 279 -17.25 -6.96 -8.71
CA ILE A 279 -17.40 -8.00 -9.73
C ILE A 279 -18.77 -8.65 -9.49
N ARG A 280 -19.75 -8.29 -10.31
CA ARG A 280 -21.13 -8.77 -10.21
C ARG A 280 -21.38 -9.87 -11.20
#